data_b925d8f97b97f4a4a3ae3fa9e256085b
#
_entry.id   b925d8f97b97f4a4a3ae3fa9e256085b
#
_cell.length_a   1.000
_cell.length_b   1.000
_cell.length_c   1.000
_cell.angle_alpha   90.00
_cell.angle_beta   90.00
_cell.angle_gamma   90.00
#
_symmetry.space_group_name_H-M   'P 1'
#
loop_
_entity.id
_entity.type
_entity.pdbx_description
1 polymer ?
#
loop_
_entity_poly.entity_id
_entity_poly.type
_entity_poly.pdbx_seq_one_letter_code
_entity_poly.pdbx_strand_id
1 'polypeptide(L)'
;GIRLMTLVVYLLYAFDVINLDGMVVSLCLTYGIATVLNIIYLFSLKKISFKIQPAFVSKWLRKDFILYTLFLIATSLAGNLIPVLNTFFVSGKLGLAVAGINTIAVYIASMVEIPYRSLAAISRPQISQGMKDNNMLEVNSLTKNVSLHQFLASTFIFFLIWINIDLIYNVIPNGNVYDEAKLVVLILSIVKIINTSLNVGATILSYSKYYYYSLLFTVILTITAIYMNIKLIPLLGMEGAALASLISYIVYYIFLLTFVSWKIKVSPLSMRELYTLLIILSLFAIDWLLQTYISKYIITVFNV
;
A
#
# COMPACT_ATOMS: atom_id res chain seq x y z
N GLY A 1 -20.09 -3.44 7.47
CA GLY A 1 -21.23 -2.51 7.50
C GLY A 1 -21.00 -1.28 6.62
N ILE A 2 -20.09 -0.37 6.95
CA ILE A 2 -19.92 0.92 6.24
C ILE A 2 -19.64 0.71 4.74
N ARG A 3 -18.73 -0.20 4.36
CA ARG A 3 -18.39 -0.45 2.96
C ARG A 3 -19.55 -0.98 2.12
N LEU A 4 -20.46 -1.76 2.72
CA LEU A 4 -21.68 -2.21 2.03
C LEU A 4 -22.63 -1.03 1.81
N MET A 5 -22.79 -0.17 2.81
CA MET A 5 -23.61 1.04 2.66
C MET A 5 -23.05 2.00 1.62
N THR A 6 -21.72 2.21 1.61
CA THR A 6 -21.09 3.03 0.56
C THR A 6 -21.29 2.42 -0.83
N LEU A 7 -21.18 1.10 -0.98
CA LEU A 7 -21.46 0.42 -2.24
C LEU A 7 -22.91 0.67 -2.70
N VAL A 8 -23.89 0.54 -1.79
CA VAL A 8 -25.30 0.80 -2.10
C VAL A 8 -25.50 2.24 -2.57
N VAL A 9 -24.86 3.23 -1.91
CA VAL A 9 -24.94 4.64 -2.33
C VAL A 9 -24.36 4.84 -3.74
N TYR A 10 -23.24 4.19 -4.06
CA TYR A 10 -22.66 4.26 -5.41
C TYR A 10 -23.56 3.59 -6.47
N LEU A 11 -24.19 2.46 -6.13
CA LEU A 11 -25.15 1.80 -7.03
C LEU A 11 -26.38 2.67 -7.27
N LEU A 12 -26.93 3.31 -6.23
CA LEU A 12 -28.05 4.25 -6.38
C LEU A 12 -27.69 5.44 -7.30
N TYR A 13 -26.47 5.93 -7.23
CA TYR A 13 -25.99 6.95 -8.14
C TYR A 13 -25.79 6.39 -9.56
N ALA A 14 -25.22 5.20 -9.72
CA ALA A 14 -24.99 4.58 -11.02
C ALA A 14 -26.29 4.22 -11.78
N PHE A 15 -27.38 3.98 -11.04
CA PHE A 15 -28.71 3.77 -11.61
C PHE A 15 -29.55 5.04 -11.71
N ASP A 16 -28.94 6.23 -11.60
CA ASP A 16 -29.60 7.54 -11.69
C ASP A 16 -30.76 7.76 -10.69
N VAL A 17 -30.76 7.01 -9.57
CA VAL A 17 -31.77 7.16 -8.50
C VAL A 17 -31.51 8.39 -7.66
N ILE A 18 -30.26 8.79 -7.51
CA ILE A 18 -29.82 9.96 -6.76
C ILE A 18 -28.83 10.81 -7.61
N ASN A 19 -28.92 12.13 -7.46
CA ASN A 19 -27.98 13.06 -8.10
C ASN A 19 -26.64 13.09 -7.36
N LEU A 20 -25.61 13.73 -7.96
CA LEU A 20 -24.28 13.87 -7.37
C LEU A 20 -24.32 14.45 -5.95
N ASP A 21 -25.11 15.51 -5.72
CA ASP A 21 -25.28 16.11 -4.40
C ASP A 21 -25.92 15.14 -3.41
N GLY A 22 -26.94 14.38 -3.86
CA GLY A 22 -27.56 13.32 -3.07
C GLY A 22 -26.58 12.20 -2.70
N MET A 23 -25.67 11.83 -3.61
CA MET A 23 -24.62 10.85 -3.35
C MET A 23 -23.66 11.37 -2.26
N VAL A 24 -23.18 12.62 -2.39
CA VAL A 24 -22.27 13.23 -1.40
C VAL A 24 -22.91 13.28 -0.02
N VAL A 25 -24.17 13.77 0.07
CA VAL A 25 -24.92 13.84 1.34
C VAL A 25 -25.10 12.43 1.94
N SER A 26 -25.49 11.44 1.13
CA SER A 26 -25.69 10.06 1.58
C SER A 26 -24.40 9.43 2.09
N LEU A 27 -23.25 9.71 1.46
CA LEU A 27 -21.93 9.28 1.96
C LEU A 27 -21.60 9.93 3.31
N CYS A 28 -21.79 11.24 3.43
CA CYS A 28 -21.58 11.95 4.70
C CYS A 28 -22.44 11.38 5.84
N LEU A 29 -23.73 11.11 5.56
CA LEU A 29 -24.64 10.49 6.52
C LEU A 29 -24.19 9.08 6.91
N THR A 30 -23.77 8.25 5.95
CA THR A 30 -23.28 6.88 6.20
C THR A 30 -22.08 6.88 7.14
N TYR A 31 -21.09 7.74 6.91
CA TYR A 31 -19.92 7.85 7.79
C TYR A 31 -20.28 8.50 9.13
N GLY A 32 -21.16 9.51 9.15
CA GLY A 32 -21.64 10.13 10.37
C GLY A 32 -22.37 9.16 11.30
N ILE A 33 -23.34 8.41 10.77
CA ILE A 33 -24.10 7.40 11.52
C ILE A 33 -23.14 6.32 12.06
N ALA A 34 -22.23 5.83 11.24
CA ALA A 34 -21.26 4.82 11.67
C ALA A 34 -20.36 5.32 12.80
N THR A 35 -19.94 6.58 12.77
CA THR A 35 -19.15 7.21 13.82
C THR A 35 -19.95 7.31 15.13
N VAL A 36 -21.19 7.77 15.05
CA VAL A 36 -22.10 7.87 16.21
C VAL A 36 -22.34 6.49 16.83
N LEU A 37 -22.64 5.47 16.03
CA LEU A 37 -22.84 4.10 16.50
C LEU A 37 -21.59 3.54 17.21
N ASN A 38 -20.39 3.79 16.66
CA ASN A 38 -19.14 3.39 17.32
C ASN A 38 -18.95 4.10 18.67
N ILE A 39 -19.25 5.38 18.77
CA ILE A 39 -19.19 6.13 20.01
C ILE A 39 -20.17 5.54 21.04
N ILE A 40 -21.42 5.32 20.67
CA ILE A 40 -22.44 4.71 21.52
C ILE A 40 -21.99 3.32 22.02
N TYR A 41 -21.46 2.50 21.11
CA TYR A 41 -20.94 1.18 21.45
C TYR A 41 -19.79 1.24 22.45
N LEU A 42 -18.82 2.15 22.27
CA LEU A 42 -17.71 2.32 23.18
C LEU A 42 -18.16 2.81 24.57
N PHE A 43 -19.20 3.66 24.64
CA PHE A 43 -19.83 4.05 25.89
C PHE A 43 -20.52 2.89 26.58
N SER A 44 -21.28 2.06 25.83
CA SER A 44 -21.96 0.89 26.40
C SER A 44 -20.99 -0.12 27.01
N LEU A 45 -19.77 -0.22 26.46
CA LEU A 45 -18.68 -1.03 27.01
C LEU A 45 -17.96 -0.41 28.21
N LYS A 46 -18.34 0.80 28.65
CA LYS A 46 -17.69 1.57 29.72
C LYS A 46 -16.17 1.76 29.50
N LYS A 47 -15.71 1.70 28.25
CA LYS A 47 -14.28 1.85 27.90
C LYS A 47 -13.86 3.31 27.70
N ILE A 48 -14.83 4.23 27.60
CA ILE A 48 -14.60 5.66 27.48
C ILE A 48 -15.16 6.35 28.73
N SER A 49 -14.34 7.19 29.35
CA SER A 49 -14.75 8.09 30.42
C SER A 49 -14.35 9.52 30.02
N PHE A 50 -15.29 10.45 30.11
CA PHE A 50 -15.01 11.88 29.94
C PHE A 50 -14.47 12.56 31.19
N LYS A 51 -14.22 11.82 32.26
CA LYS A 51 -13.59 12.40 33.44
C LYS A 51 -12.16 12.80 33.10
N ILE A 52 -11.95 14.07 32.88
CA ILE A 52 -10.62 14.63 32.71
C ILE A 52 -9.89 14.56 34.05
N GLN A 53 -8.81 13.80 34.09
CA GLN A 53 -7.91 13.72 35.25
C GLN A 53 -6.60 14.46 34.92
N PRO A 54 -6.53 15.78 35.07
CA PRO A 54 -5.36 16.56 34.68
C PRO A 54 -4.09 16.18 35.48
N ALA A 55 -4.24 15.62 36.64
CA ALA A 55 -3.13 15.17 37.48
C ALA A 55 -2.41 13.92 36.92
N PHE A 56 -3.08 13.13 36.06
CA PHE A 56 -2.49 11.92 35.47
C PHE A 56 -1.44 12.24 34.38
N VAL A 57 -1.55 13.41 33.72
CA VAL A 57 -0.66 13.79 32.63
C VAL A 57 0.39 14.77 33.12
N SER A 58 1.57 14.27 33.49
CA SER A 58 2.71 15.13 33.81
C SER A 58 3.10 16.03 32.63
N LYS A 59 3.70 17.20 32.90
CA LYS A 59 4.17 18.14 31.83
C LYS A 59 5.13 17.45 30.88
N TRP A 60 5.97 16.55 31.37
CA TRP A 60 6.94 15.78 30.57
C TRP A 60 6.23 14.79 29.65
N LEU A 61 5.31 13.97 30.16
CA LEU A 61 4.53 13.01 29.39
C LEU A 61 3.70 13.70 28.29
N ARG A 62 3.15 14.87 28.57
CA ARG A 62 2.42 15.69 27.59
C ARG A 62 3.33 16.11 26.46
N LYS A 63 4.56 16.58 26.74
CA LYS A 63 5.51 17.03 25.72
C LYS A 63 5.91 15.88 24.81
N ASP A 64 6.30 14.74 25.36
CA ASP A 64 6.71 13.57 24.59
C ASP A 64 5.56 13.00 23.75
N PHE A 65 4.36 12.94 24.32
CA PHE A 65 3.18 12.49 23.60
C PHE A 65 2.84 13.40 22.41
N ILE A 66 2.85 14.71 22.62
CA ILE A 66 2.59 15.68 21.55
C ILE A 66 3.66 15.56 20.45
N LEU A 67 4.93 15.51 20.84
CA LEU A 67 6.04 15.41 19.88
C LEU A 67 5.94 14.12 19.06
N TYR A 68 5.74 12.98 19.70
CA TYR A 68 5.53 11.69 19.06
C TYR A 68 4.35 11.74 18.07
N THR A 69 3.22 12.28 18.51
CA THR A 69 2.01 12.40 17.69
C THR A 69 2.25 13.29 16.46
N LEU A 70 2.91 14.43 16.63
CA LEU A 70 3.24 15.34 15.53
C LEU A 70 4.15 14.66 14.48
N PHE A 71 5.17 13.91 14.93
CA PHE A 71 6.03 13.16 14.00
C PHE A 71 5.26 12.07 13.24
N LEU A 72 4.36 11.35 13.91
CA LEU A 72 3.54 10.33 13.25
C LEU A 72 2.56 10.94 12.25
N ILE A 73 1.91 12.05 12.59
CA ILE A 73 1.03 12.78 11.68
C ILE A 73 1.84 13.27 10.48
N ALA A 74 2.98 13.91 10.68
CA ALA A 74 3.83 14.41 9.60
C ALA A 74 4.30 13.26 8.68
N THR A 75 4.72 12.13 9.24
CA THR A 75 5.11 10.94 8.48
C THR A 75 3.95 10.39 7.66
N SER A 76 2.76 10.31 8.27
CA SER A 76 1.55 9.82 7.59
C SER A 76 1.11 10.75 6.45
N LEU A 77 1.13 12.07 6.68
CA LEU A 77 0.82 13.05 5.64
C LEU A 77 1.83 12.95 4.48
N ALA A 78 3.12 12.93 4.76
CA ALA A 78 4.15 12.81 3.74
C ALA A 78 4.02 11.51 2.94
N GLY A 79 3.74 10.37 3.59
CA GLY A 79 3.53 9.08 2.91
C GLY A 79 2.30 9.07 2.00
N ASN A 80 1.22 9.74 2.40
CA ASN A 80 0.00 9.84 1.58
C ASN A 80 0.13 10.85 0.42
N LEU A 81 1.13 11.74 0.45
CA LEU A 81 1.38 12.66 -0.67
C LEU A 81 1.89 11.95 -1.93
N ILE A 82 2.57 10.82 -1.81
CA ILE A 82 3.22 10.15 -2.96
C ILE A 82 2.24 9.77 -4.07
N PRO A 83 1.13 9.07 -3.81
CA PRO A 83 0.14 8.79 -4.85
C PRO A 83 -0.47 10.06 -5.46
N VAL A 84 -0.69 11.08 -4.62
CA VAL A 84 -1.22 12.38 -5.07
C VAL A 84 -0.22 13.09 -5.98
N LEU A 85 1.07 13.11 -5.61
CA LEU A 85 2.13 13.68 -6.44
C LEU A 85 2.25 12.97 -7.79
N ASN A 86 2.22 11.63 -7.80
CA ASN A 86 2.26 10.88 -9.05
C ASN A 86 1.09 11.25 -9.97
N THR A 87 -0.13 11.28 -9.45
CA THR A 87 -1.31 11.69 -10.23
C THR A 87 -1.18 13.13 -10.70
N PHE A 88 -0.68 14.04 -9.86
CA PHE A 88 -0.44 15.44 -10.21
C PHE A 88 0.58 15.58 -11.35
N PHE A 89 1.70 14.87 -11.29
CA PHE A 89 2.72 14.90 -12.35
C PHE A 89 2.21 14.28 -13.65
N VAL A 90 1.48 13.17 -13.58
CA VAL A 90 0.89 12.52 -14.76
C VAL A 90 -0.15 13.44 -15.41
N SER A 91 -1.08 14.01 -14.62
CA SER A 91 -2.11 14.91 -15.17
C SER A 91 -1.52 16.20 -15.74
N GLY A 92 -0.52 16.77 -15.08
CA GLY A 92 0.11 18.01 -15.53
C GLY A 92 1.00 17.87 -16.76
N LYS A 93 1.59 16.69 -17.00
CA LYS A 93 2.49 16.46 -18.14
C LYS A 93 1.85 15.72 -19.31
N LEU A 94 0.91 14.82 -19.03
CA LEU A 94 0.32 13.93 -20.02
C LEU A 94 -1.17 14.20 -20.27
N GLY A 95 -1.78 15.06 -19.45
CA GLY A 95 -3.19 15.42 -19.56
C GLY A 95 -4.11 14.54 -18.70
N LEU A 96 -5.37 15.01 -18.54
CA LEU A 96 -6.35 14.39 -17.64
C LEU A 96 -6.82 13.02 -18.12
N ALA A 97 -6.91 12.79 -19.44
CA ALA A 97 -7.33 11.50 -19.99
C ALA A 97 -6.33 10.40 -19.61
N VAL A 98 -5.04 10.65 -19.78
CA VAL A 98 -3.96 9.73 -19.40
C VAL A 98 -3.91 9.53 -17.88
N ALA A 99 -4.14 10.58 -17.08
CA ALA A 99 -4.24 10.48 -15.64
C ALA A 99 -5.42 9.60 -15.20
N GLY A 100 -6.54 9.61 -15.93
CA GLY A 100 -7.68 8.72 -15.73
C GLY A 100 -7.28 7.25 -15.92
N ILE A 101 -6.60 6.93 -17.04
CA ILE A 101 -6.10 5.58 -17.33
C ILE A 101 -5.12 5.12 -16.23
N ASN A 102 -4.15 5.98 -15.88
CA ASN A 102 -3.19 5.69 -14.81
C ASN A 102 -3.88 5.45 -13.45
N THR A 103 -4.96 6.17 -13.16
CA THR A 103 -5.72 5.99 -11.91
C THR A 103 -6.34 4.58 -11.82
N ILE A 104 -6.90 4.06 -12.91
CA ILE A 104 -7.42 2.68 -12.97
C ILE A 104 -6.29 1.68 -12.72
N ALA A 105 -5.12 1.87 -13.34
CA ALA A 105 -3.96 1.02 -13.11
C ALA A 105 -3.53 1.03 -11.63
N VAL A 106 -3.51 2.20 -10.98
CA VAL A 106 -3.22 2.35 -9.54
C VAL A 106 -4.25 1.60 -8.69
N TYR A 107 -5.54 1.67 -9.02
CA TYR A 107 -6.59 0.94 -8.29
C TYR A 107 -6.42 -0.58 -8.42
N ILE A 108 -6.18 -1.09 -9.63
CA ILE A 108 -5.94 -2.52 -9.86
C ILE A 108 -4.70 -2.98 -9.05
N ALA A 109 -3.59 -2.27 -9.15
CA ALA A 109 -2.38 -2.59 -8.40
C ALA A 109 -2.60 -2.51 -6.88
N SER A 110 -3.48 -1.63 -6.38
CA SER A 110 -3.75 -1.50 -4.95
C SER A 110 -4.49 -2.69 -4.35
N MET A 111 -5.12 -3.55 -5.17
CA MET A 111 -5.74 -4.79 -4.70
C MET A 111 -4.70 -5.75 -4.10
N VAL A 112 -3.46 -5.69 -4.55
CA VAL A 112 -2.32 -6.46 -4.01
C VAL A 112 -2.10 -6.19 -2.51
N GLU A 113 -2.49 -5.00 -2.00
CA GLU A 113 -2.35 -4.63 -0.59
C GLU A 113 -3.48 -5.15 0.32
N ILE A 114 -4.53 -5.80 -0.21
CA ILE A 114 -5.68 -6.22 0.61
C ILE A 114 -5.28 -7.12 1.79
N PRO A 115 -4.43 -8.16 1.62
CA PRO A 115 -4.02 -9.02 2.74
C PRO A 115 -3.22 -8.29 3.82
N TYR A 116 -2.47 -7.26 3.43
CA TYR A 116 -1.65 -6.47 4.35
C TYR A 116 -2.46 -5.88 5.50
N ARG A 117 -3.66 -5.35 5.21
CA ARG A 117 -4.49 -4.67 6.22
C ARG A 117 -4.90 -5.60 7.35
N SER A 118 -5.24 -6.86 7.02
CA SER A 118 -5.65 -7.86 8.00
C SER A 118 -4.45 -8.35 8.84
N LEU A 119 -3.34 -8.69 8.18
CA LEU A 119 -2.12 -9.14 8.86
C LEU A 119 -1.50 -8.05 9.74
N ALA A 120 -1.49 -6.80 9.26
CA ALA A 120 -0.98 -5.67 10.04
C ALA A 120 -1.83 -5.38 11.28
N ALA A 121 -3.16 -5.56 11.21
CA ALA A 121 -4.04 -5.37 12.37
C ALA A 121 -3.73 -6.34 13.51
N ILE A 122 -3.31 -7.56 13.19
CA ILE A 122 -2.97 -8.60 14.16
C ILE A 122 -1.52 -8.45 14.65
N SER A 123 -0.59 -8.18 13.74
CA SER A 123 0.85 -8.18 14.06
C SER A 123 1.34 -6.93 14.79
N ARG A 124 0.76 -5.75 14.50
CA ARG A 124 1.18 -4.48 15.12
C ARG A 124 1.10 -4.47 16.64
N PRO A 125 0.00 -4.90 17.28
CA PRO A 125 -0.06 -4.99 18.75
C PRO A 125 0.97 -5.94 19.33
N GLN A 126 1.22 -7.09 18.69
CA GLN A 126 2.19 -8.10 19.13
C GLN A 126 3.62 -7.55 19.04
N ILE A 127 3.98 -6.89 17.93
CA ILE A 127 5.27 -6.21 17.78
C ILE A 127 5.45 -5.13 18.85
N SER A 128 4.42 -4.30 19.08
CA SER A 128 4.46 -3.25 20.08
C SER A 128 4.67 -3.82 21.49
N GLN A 129 3.98 -4.90 21.84
CA GLN A 129 4.14 -5.57 23.13
C GLN A 129 5.54 -6.18 23.27
N GLY A 130 6.03 -6.92 22.27
CA GLY A 130 7.38 -7.50 22.32
C GLY A 130 8.49 -6.45 22.45
N MET A 131 8.32 -5.29 21.79
CA MET A 131 9.26 -4.16 21.93
C MET A 131 9.20 -3.54 23.34
N LYS A 132 8.02 -3.42 23.94
CA LYS A 132 7.84 -2.94 25.32
C LYS A 132 8.49 -3.88 26.32
N ASP A 133 8.36 -5.18 26.12
CA ASP A 133 8.91 -6.23 26.99
C ASP A 133 10.42 -6.49 26.72
N ASN A 134 11.03 -5.71 25.82
CA ASN A 134 12.43 -5.87 25.35
C ASN A 134 12.76 -7.29 24.82
N ASN A 135 11.77 -8.06 24.38
CA ASN A 135 11.97 -9.38 23.79
C ASN A 135 12.30 -9.27 22.30
N MET A 136 13.50 -8.79 21.98
CA MET A 136 13.93 -8.55 20.60
C MET A 136 14.06 -9.82 19.76
N LEU A 137 14.25 -10.99 20.37
CA LEU A 137 14.29 -12.28 19.66
C LEU A 137 12.90 -12.63 19.11
N GLU A 138 11.88 -12.49 19.94
CA GLU A 138 10.50 -12.72 19.54
C GLU A 138 10.05 -11.69 18.48
N VAL A 139 10.35 -10.40 18.69
CA VAL A 139 10.07 -9.33 17.72
C VAL A 139 10.71 -9.64 16.37
N ASN A 140 11.98 -10.08 16.34
CA ASN A 140 12.67 -10.41 15.10
C ASN A 140 12.07 -11.63 14.39
N SER A 141 11.71 -12.68 15.15
CA SER A 141 11.03 -13.86 14.60
C SER A 141 9.65 -13.52 14.02
N LEU A 142 8.85 -12.78 14.79
CA LEU A 142 7.53 -12.33 14.37
C LEU A 142 7.62 -11.44 13.12
N THR A 143 8.57 -10.52 13.08
CA THR A 143 8.79 -9.62 11.94
C THR A 143 9.09 -10.38 10.66
N LYS A 144 9.99 -11.36 10.70
CA LYS A 144 10.32 -12.21 9.54
C LYS A 144 9.11 -13.02 9.06
N ASN A 145 8.35 -13.60 9.99
CA ASN A 145 7.17 -14.36 9.65
C ASN A 145 6.08 -13.47 9.02
N VAL A 146 5.84 -12.29 9.59
CA VAL A 146 4.87 -11.33 9.05
C VAL A 146 5.28 -10.87 7.66
N SER A 147 6.55 -10.50 7.46
CA SER A 147 7.09 -10.08 6.16
C SER A 147 6.90 -11.19 5.11
N LEU A 148 7.27 -12.43 5.43
CA LEU A 148 7.12 -13.58 4.54
C LEU A 148 5.65 -13.85 4.17
N HIS A 149 4.74 -13.88 5.16
CA HIS A 149 3.32 -14.11 4.88
C HIS A 149 2.70 -12.98 4.05
N GLN A 150 3.09 -11.73 4.30
CA GLN A 150 2.66 -10.59 3.49
C GLN A 150 3.20 -10.68 2.06
N PHE A 151 4.46 -11.07 1.89
CA PHE A 151 5.07 -11.28 0.58
C PHE A 151 4.32 -12.38 -0.20
N LEU A 152 4.08 -13.53 0.40
CA LEU A 152 3.36 -14.64 -0.23
C LEU A 152 1.93 -14.26 -0.62
N ALA A 153 1.19 -13.65 0.31
CA ALA A 153 -0.20 -13.28 0.07
C ALA A 153 -0.35 -12.19 -1.00
N SER A 154 0.52 -11.16 -0.96
CA SER A 154 0.50 -10.10 -1.97
C SER A 154 0.93 -10.61 -3.35
N THR A 155 1.94 -11.49 -3.41
CA THR A 155 2.37 -12.11 -4.67
C THR A 155 1.28 -13.02 -5.25
N PHE A 156 0.57 -13.77 -4.41
CA PHE A 156 -0.56 -14.58 -4.86
C PHE A 156 -1.67 -13.72 -5.48
N ILE A 157 -2.05 -12.62 -4.82
CA ILE A 157 -3.04 -11.68 -5.38
C ILE A 157 -2.52 -11.04 -6.68
N PHE A 158 -1.25 -10.69 -6.74
CA PHE A 158 -0.64 -10.18 -7.97
C PHE A 158 -0.81 -11.17 -9.13
N PHE A 159 -0.51 -12.46 -8.94
CA PHE A 159 -0.68 -13.46 -9.99
C PHE A 159 -2.14 -13.62 -10.39
N LEU A 160 -3.09 -13.62 -9.44
CA LEU A 160 -4.51 -13.65 -9.77
C LEU A 160 -4.93 -12.47 -10.66
N ILE A 161 -4.41 -11.28 -10.38
CA ILE A 161 -4.67 -10.09 -11.19
C ILE A 161 -4.00 -10.22 -12.55
N TRP A 162 -2.72 -10.59 -12.57
CA TRP A 162 -1.91 -10.60 -13.80
C TRP A 162 -2.40 -11.60 -14.83
N ILE A 163 -2.75 -12.82 -14.41
CA ILE A 163 -3.29 -13.86 -15.29
C ILE A 163 -4.67 -13.45 -15.87
N ASN A 164 -5.44 -12.68 -15.11
CA ASN A 164 -6.78 -12.25 -15.50
C ASN A 164 -6.87 -10.79 -15.96
N ILE A 165 -5.75 -10.13 -16.24
CA ILE A 165 -5.73 -8.69 -16.52
C ILE A 165 -6.59 -8.32 -17.72
N ASP A 166 -6.59 -9.13 -18.77
CA ASP A 166 -7.39 -8.92 -19.96
C ASP A 166 -8.90 -9.10 -19.68
N LEU A 167 -9.27 -10.07 -18.85
CA LEU A 167 -10.65 -10.23 -18.39
C LEU A 167 -11.11 -9.05 -17.56
N ILE A 168 -10.24 -8.54 -16.68
CA ILE A 168 -10.53 -7.36 -15.85
C ILE A 168 -10.80 -6.15 -16.75
N TYR A 169 -9.98 -5.92 -17.77
CA TYR A 169 -10.20 -4.81 -18.69
C TYR A 169 -11.46 -4.98 -19.53
N ASN A 170 -11.78 -6.20 -19.98
CA ASN A 170 -13.01 -6.47 -20.74
C ASN A 170 -14.30 -6.20 -19.93
N VAL A 171 -14.28 -6.30 -18.61
CA VAL A 171 -15.41 -5.99 -17.73
C VAL A 171 -15.60 -4.48 -17.55
N ILE A 172 -14.52 -3.70 -17.69
CA ILE A 172 -14.58 -2.24 -17.54
C ILE A 172 -15.12 -1.61 -18.85
N PRO A 173 -16.10 -0.70 -18.78
CA PRO A 173 -16.56 0.02 -19.96
C PRO A 173 -15.38 0.70 -20.69
N ASN A 174 -15.31 0.54 -22.01
CA ASN A 174 -14.21 1.01 -22.86
C ASN A 174 -12.83 0.40 -22.48
N GLY A 175 -12.80 -0.86 -22.07
CA GLY A 175 -11.64 -1.57 -21.53
C GLY A 175 -10.39 -1.50 -22.41
N ASN A 176 -10.53 -1.47 -23.73
CA ASN A 176 -9.42 -1.38 -24.69
C ASN A 176 -8.51 -0.16 -24.47
N VAL A 177 -9.03 0.94 -23.90
CA VAL A 177 -8.26 2.14 -23.60
C VAL A 177 -7.24 1.88 -22.48
N TYR A 178 -7.49 0.89 -21.62
CA TYR A 178 -6.64 0.56 -20.48
C TYR A 178 -5.52 -0.42 -20.80
N ASP A 179 -5.52 -1.01 -22.01
CA ASP A 179 -4.46 -1.93 -22.45
C ASP A 179 -3.06 -1.29 -22.41
N GLU A 180 -2.98 0.01 -22.71
CA GLU A 180 -1.74 0.78 -22.61
C GLU A 180 -1.18 0.85 -21.19
N ALA A 181 -2.00 0.61 -20.17
CA ALA A 181 -1.59 0.66 -18.78
C ALA A 181 -1.18 -0.70 -18.18
N LYS A 182 -1.15 -1.79 -18.96
CA LYS A 182 -0.76 -3.12 -18.47
C LYS A 182 0.61 -3.12 -17.78
N LEU A 183 1.60 -2.50 -18.43
CA LEU A 183 2.94 -2.41 -17.85
C LEU A 183 2.97 -1.55 -16.58
N VAL A 184 2.14 -0.50 -16.52
CA VAL A 184 1.97 0.32 -15.32
C VAL A 184 1.41 -0.51 -14.16
N VAL A 185 0.38 -1.35 -14.41
CA VAL A 185 -0.17 -2.27 -13.39
C VAL A 185 0.89 -3.23 -12.89
N LEU A 186 1.70 -3.81 -13.78
CA LEU A 186 2.78 -4.72 -13.41
C LEU A 186 3.79 -4.04 -12.48
N ILE A 187 4.33 -2.88 -12.90
CA ILE A 187 5.36 -2.16 -12.13
C ILE A 187 4.80 -1.72 -10.78
N LEU A 188 3.59 -1.14 -10.75
CA LEU A 188 2.97 -0.71 -9.51
C LEU A 188 2.62 -1.87 -8.58
N SER A 189 2.22 -3.03 -9.12
CA SER A 189 1.99 -4.23 -8.31
C SER A 189 3.28 -4.71 -7.64
N ILE A 190 4.42 -4.66 -8.32
CA ILE A 190 5.73 -4.93 -7.72
C ILE A 190 6.03 -3.95 -6.58
N VAL A 191 5.77 -2.65 -6.78
CA VAL A 191 5.89 -1.64 -5.71
C VAL A 191 5.03 -2.01 -4.52
N LYS A 192 3.78 -2.46 -4.75
CA LYS A 192 2.86 -2.86 -3.69
C LYS A 192 3.33 -4.12 -2.95
N ILE A 193 3.88 -5.12 -3.65
CA ILE A 193 4.48 -6.32 -3.03
C ILE A 193 5.66 -5.91 -2.12
N ILE A 194 6.57 -5.08 -2.60
CA ILE A 194 7.70 -4.56 -1.82
C ILE A 194 7.19 -3.82 -0.59
N ASN A 195 6.24 -2.91 -0.79
CA ASN A 195 5.67 -2.10 0.29
C ASN A 195 5.00 -2.95 1.36
N THR A 196 4.14 -3.90 0.98
CA THR A 196 3.43 -4.75 1.95
C THR A 196 4.40 -5.61 2.75
N SER A 197 5.38 -6.22 2.09
CA SER A 197 6.34 -7.13 2.74
C SER A 197 7.25 -6.40 3.72
N LEU A 198 7.79 -5.25 3.32
CA LEU A 198 8.83 -4.56 4.08
C LEU A 198 8.30 -3.48 5.04
N ASN A 199 7.01 -3.14 4.97
CA ASN A 199 6.39 -2.10 5.84
C ASN A 199 6.43 -2.44 7.33
N VAL A 200 6.59 -3.71 7.68
CA VAL A 200 6.79 -4.13 9.06
C VAL A 200 8.04 -3.48 9.67
N GLY A 201 9.08 -3.22 8.87
CA GLY A 201 10.25 -2.45 9.30
C GLY A 201 9.93 -1.01 9.69
N ALA A 202 9.04 -0.34 8.95
CA ALA A 202 8.56 1.00 9.29
C ALA A 202 7.72 0.98 10.59
N THR A 203 6.94 -0.08 10.81
CA THR A 203 6.18 -0.29 12.05
C THR A 203 7.12 -0.39 13.26
N ILE A 204 8.20 -1.19 13.17
CA ILE A 204 9.20 -1.32 14.22
C ILE A 204 9.89 0.01 14.52
N LEU A 205 10.27 0.74 13.47
CA LEU A 205 10.88 2.05 13.63
C LEU A 205 9.94 3.02 14.37
N SER A 206 8.66 3.03 14.02
CA SER A 206 7.64 3.89 14.64
C SER A 206 7.41 3.58 16.13
N TYR A 207 7.60 2.32 16.56
CA TYR A 207 7.46 1.92 17.97
C TYR A 207 8.77 2.01 18.75
N SER A 208 9.89 2.32 18.09
CA SER A 208 11.19 2.48 18.74
C SER A 208 11.43 3.91 19.24
N LYS A 209 12.45 4.10 20.07
CA LYS A 209 12.96 5.42 20.45
C LYS A 209 13.47 6.24 19.27
N TYR A 210 13.61 5.63 18.10
CA TYR A 210 14.11 6.26 16.87
C TYR A 210 12.98 6.66 15.90
N TYR A 211 11.73 6.75 16.37
CA TYR A 211 10.54 7.05 15.55
C TYR A 211 10.66 8.31 14.68
N TYR A 212 11.44 9.30 15.10
CA TYR A 212 11.67 10.53 14.34
C TYR A 212 12.39 10.31 13.01
N TYR A 213 13.18 9.23 12.87
CA TYR A 213 13.76 8.85 11.58
C TYR A 213 12.73 8.38 10.56
N SER A 214 11.54 7.99 10.98
CA SER A 214 10.45 7.65 10.06
C SER A 214 10.09 8.83 9.17
N LEU A 215 10.02 10.04 9.73
CA LEU A 215 9.78 11.25 8.95
C LEU A 215 10.94 11.52 7.98
N LEU A 216 12.20 11.40 8.44
CA LEU A 216 13.38 11.61 7.59
C LEU A 216 13.34 10.68 6.37
N PHE A 217 13.12 9.38 6.57
CA PHE A 217 13.07 8.42 5.46
C PHE A 217 11.87 8.66 4.53
N THR A 218 10.72 9.07 5.07
CA THR A 218 9.57 9.43 4.24
C THR A 218 9.83 10.70 3.42
N VAL A 219 10.58 11.67 3.96
CA VAL A 219 11.02 12.84 3.20
C VAL A 219 11.97 12.44 2.08
N ILE A 220 12.94 11.54 2.33
CA ILE A 220 13.83 11.00 1.29
C ILE A 220 13.02 10.32 0.19
N LEU A 221 12.02 9.48 0.57
CA LEU A 221 11.11 8.85 -0.37
C LEU A 221 10.39 9.89 -1.24
N THR A 222 9.84 10.93 -0.63
CA THR A 222 9.10 12.00 -1.34
C THR A 222 10.01 12.77 -2.29
N ILE A 223 11.21 13.19 -1.84
CA ILE A 223 12.17 13.91 -2.69
C ILE A 223 12.59 13.04 -3.87
N THR A 224 12.91 11.76 -3.63
CA THR A 224 13.27 10.82 -4.69
C THR A 224 12.11 10.63 -5.68
N ALA A 225 10.86 10.51 -5.18
CA ALA A 225 9.69 10.39 -6.03
C ALA A 225 9.49 11.63 -6.91
N ILE A 226 9.61 12.84 -6.37
CA ILE A 226 9.50 14.09 -7.15
C ILE A 226 10.59 14.13 -8.23
N TYR A 227 11.85 13.88 -7.85
CA TYR A 227 12.97 13.91 -8.78
C TYR A 227 12.81 12.91 -9.92
N MET A 228 12.45 11.66 -9.59
CA MET A 228 12.25 10.60 -10.58
C MET A 228 11.03 10.87 -11.49
N ASN A 229 9.92 11.40 -10.96
CA ASN A 229 8.77 11.79 -11.78
C ASN A 229 9.14 12.89 -12.79
N ILE A 230 9.91 13.91 -12.38
CA ILE A 230 10.34 14.98 -13.28
C ILE A 230 11.21 14.43 -14.41
N LYS A 231 12.03 13.40 -14.16
CA LYS A 231 12.95 12.84 -15.14
C LYS A 231 12.30 11.77 -16.03
N LEU A 232 11.51 10.85 -15.44
CA LEU A 232 11.04 9.67 -16.15
C LEU A 232 9.71 9.87 -16.89
N ILE A 233 8.80 10.71 -16.38
CA ILE A 233 7.52 10.94 -17.08
C ILE A 233 7.72 11.53 -18.48
N PRO A 234 8.59 12.51 -18.73
CA PRO A 234 8.81 13.02 -20.08
C PRO A 234 9.39 12.00 -21.06
N LEU A 235 10.09 10.97 -20.55
CA LEU A 235 10.74 9.95 -21.36
C LEU A 235 9.85 8.73 -21.63
N LEU A 236 9.08 8.31 -20.62
CA LEU A 236 8.36 7.03 -20.60
C LEU A 236 6.86 7.17 -20.30
N GLY A 237 6.34 8.40 -20.25
CA GLY A 237 4.90 8.60 -19.98
C GLY A 237 4.45 8.04 -18.63
N MET A 238 3.31 7.34 -18.62
CA MET A 238 2.74 6.69 -17.42
C MET A 238 3.68 5.64 -16.82
N GLU A 239 4.38 4.89 -17.65
CA GLU A 239 5.36 3.89 -17.21
C GLU A 239 6.49 4.56 -16.42
N GLY A 240 6.88 5.77 -16.86
CA GLY A 240 7.86 6.61 -16.14
C GLY A 240 7.41 6.94 -14.72
N ALA A 241 6.12 7.25 -14.50
CA ALA A 241 5.58 7.49 -13.17
C ALA A 241 5.59 6.22 -12.29
N ALA A 242 5.27 5.07 -12.88
CA ALA A 242 5.33 3.78 -12.19
C ALA A 242 6.76 3.41 -11.80
N LEU A 243 7.73 3.57 -12.72
CA LEU A 243 9.15 3.36 -12.45
C LEU A 243 9.70 4.35 -11.42
N ALA A 244 9.27 5.62 -11.46
CA ALA A 244 9.62 6.60 -10.45
C ALA A 244 9.20 6.15 -9.05
N SER A 245 7.99 5.58 -8.93
CA SER A 245 7.52 4.98 -7.68
C SER A 245 8.40 3.80 -7.26
N LEU A 246 8.69 2.87 -8.17
CA LEU A 246 9.49 1.68 -7.90
C LEU A 246 10.88 2.05 -7.36
N ILE A 247 11.59 2.93 -8.04
CA ILE A 247 12.93 3.39 -7.64
C ILE A 247 12.86 4.07 -6.27
N SER A 248 11.87 4.92 -6.05
CA SER A 248 11.72 5.67 -4.81
C SER A 248 11.46 4.76 -3.61
N TYR A 249 10.59 3.75 -3.76
CA TYR A 249 10.35 2.77 -2.70
C TYR A 249 11.58 1.88 -2.45
N ILE A 250 12.33 1.49 -3.49
CA ILE A 250 13.58 0.73 -3.31
C ILE A 250 14.58 1.55 -2.50
N VAL A 251 14.81 2.81 -2.87
CA VAL A 251 15.71 3.71 -2.12
C VAL A 251 15.24 3.85 -0.67
N TYR A 252 13.96 4.09 -0.45
CA TYR A 252 13.38 4.20 0.89
C TYR A 252 13.63 2.96 1.73
N TYR A 253 13.36 1.76 1.20
CA TYR A 253 13.53 0.52 1.95
C TYR A 253 15.00 0.17 2.19
N ILE A 254 15.92 0.52 1.29
CA ILE A 254 17.36 0.36 1.52
C ILE A 254 17.77 1.16 2.78
N PHE A 255 17.42 2.43 2.86
CA PHE A 255 17.74 3.26 4.03
C PHE A 255 17.05 2.77 5.30
N LEU A 256 15.77 2.51 5.23
CA LEU A 256 14.96 2.09 6.38
C LEU A 256 15.46 0.76 6.94
N LEU A 257 15.62 -0.28 6.11
CA LEU A 257 16.01 -1.60 6.55
C LEU A 257 17.45 -1.66 7.06
N THR A 258 18.35 -0.94 6.40
CA THR A 258 19.74 -0.80 6.88
C THR A 258 19.77 -0.16 8.27
N PHE A 259 18.99 0.90 8.48
CA PHE A 259 18.91 1.57 9.77
C PHE A 259 18.28 0.70 10.85
N VAL A 260 17.16 0.03 10.55
CA VAL A 260 16.45 -0.85 11.49
C VAL A 260 17.33 -2.03 11.88
N SER A 261 18.00 -2.66 10.91
CA SER A 261 18.91 -3.78 11.17
C SER A 261 20.14 -3.35 12.00
N TRP A 262 20.67 -2.16 11.73
CA TRP A 262 21.86 -1.67 12.45
C TRP A 262 21.54 -1.18 13.88
N LYS A 263 20.50 -0.35 14.04
CA LYS A 263 20.20 0.31 15.34
C LYS A 263 19.27 -0.51 16.23
N ILE A 264 18.30 -1.20 15.65
CA ILE A 264 17.28 -1.95 16.41
C ILE A 264 17.62 -3.45 16.45
N LYS A 265 18.51 -3.92 15.56
CA LYS A 265 18.93 -5.32 15.44
C LYS A 265 17.79 -6.27 15.08
N VAL A 266 16.79 -5.78 14.35
CA VAL A 266 15.68 -6.55 13.81
C VAL A 266 15.72 -6.44 12.28
N SER A 267 15.61 -7.58 11.58
CA SER A 267 15.58 -7.60 10.12
C SER A 267 14.29 -8.25 9.64
N PRO A 268 13.47 -7.54 8.85
CA PRO A 268 12.32 -8.14 8.17
C PRO A 268 12.72 -9.19 7.14
N LEU A 269 13.89 -9.00 6.50
CA LEU A 269 14.37 -9.89 5.46
C LEU A 269 14.88 -11.21 6.05
N SER A 270 14.47 -12.32 5.45
CA SER A 270 14.96 -13.65 5.77
C SER A 270 15.42 -14.38 4.50
N MET A 271 16.29 -15.37 4.64
CA MET A 271 16.70 -16.23 3.52
C MET A 271 15.48 -16.96 2.89
N ARG A 272 14.42 -17.19 3.68
CA ARG A 272 13.19 -17.79 3.17
C ARG A 272 12.51 -16.92 2.12
N GLU A 273 12.48 -15.61 2.29
CA GLU A 273 11.95 -14.66 1.30
C GLU A 273 12.77 -14.66 0.02
N LEU A 274 14.10 -14.74 0.14
CA LEU A 274 14.98 -14.83 -1.02
C LEU A 274 14.73 -16.12 -1.81
N TYR A 275 14.64 -17.27 -1.14
CA TYR A 275 14.30 -18.54 -1.80
C TYR A 275 12.91 -18.49 -2.44
N THR A 276 11.93 -17.92 -1.76
CA THR A 276 10.58 -17.77 -2.31
C THR A 276 10.57 -16.88 -3.55
N LEU A 277 11.30 -15.77 -3.51
CA LEU A 277 11.46 -14.88 -4.68
C LEU A 277 12.09 -15.63 -5.86
N LEU A 278 13.15 -16.40 -5.63
CA LEU A 278 13.79 -17.21 -6.68
C LEU A 278 12.84 -18.25 -7.27
N ILE A 279 12.04 -18.93 -6.44
CA ILE A 279 11.02 -19.87 -6.91
C ILE A 279 9.97 -19.15 -7.77
N ILE A 280 9.46 -18.01 -7.32
CA ILE A 280 8.48 -17.20 -8.07
C ILE A 280 9.05 -16.76 -9.42
N LEU A 281 10.27 -16.23 -9.44
CA LEU A 281 10.94 -15.82 -10.67
C LEU A 281 11.16 -17.02 -11.62
N SER A 282 11.53 -18.19 -11.09
CA SER A 282 11.69 -19.41 -11.91
C SER A 282 10.37 -19.87 -12.52
N LEU A 283 9.27 -19.85 -11.75
CA LEU A 283 7.93 -20.16 -12.26
C LEU A 283 7.48 -19.19 -13.35
N PHE A 284 7.74 -17.90 -13.16
CA PHE A 284 7.44 -16.88 -14.17
C PHE A 284 8.26 -17.07 -15.45
N ALA A 285 9.54 -17.41 -15.31
CA ALA A 285 10.40 -17.70 -16.46
C ALA A 285 9.95 -18.97 -17.20
N ILE A 286 9.53 -20.01 -16.47
CA ILE A 286 8.99 -21.23 -17.06
C ILE A 286 7.69 -20.96 -17.81
N ASP A 287 6.76 -20.19 -17.22
CA ASP A 287 5.50 -19.82 -17.86
C ASP A 287 5.76 -19.03 -19.15
N TRP A 288 6.65 -18.04 -19.11
CA TRP A 288 7.03 -17.25 -20.28
C TRP A 288 7.65 -18.13 -21.39
N LEU A 289 8.51 -19.07 -21.03
CA LEU A 289 9.08 -20.02 -21.98
C LEU A 289 8.00 -20.92 -22.58
N LEU A 290 7.11 -21.47 -21.75
CA LEU A 290 6.02 -22.32 -22.24
C LEU A 290 5.10 -21.57 -23.21
N GLN A 291 4.69 -20.37 -22.89
CA GLN A 291 3.87 -19.55 -23.79
C GLN A 291 4.58 -19.26 -25.10
N THR A 292 5.88 -18.96 -25.08
CA THR A 292 6.68 -18.72 -26.27
C THR A 292 6.81 -19.99 -27.13
N TYR A 293 7.04 -21.16 -26.52
CA TYR A 293 7.17 -22.43 -27.24
C TYR A 293 5.82 -22.93 -27.75
N ILE A 294 4.76 -22.88 -26.95
CA ILE A 294 3.41 -23.34 -27.32
C ILE A 294 2.86 -22.46 -28.45
N SER A 295 2.98 -21.14 -28.34
CA SER A 295 2.60 -20.21 -29.41
C SER A 295 3.32 -20.55 -30.74
N LYS A 296 4.63 -20.82 -30.68
CA LYS A 296 5.42 -21.19 -31.85
C LYS A 296 5.01 -22.54 -32.46
N TYR A 297 4.68 -23.52 -31.61
CA TYR A 297 4.21 -24.84 -32.05
C TYR A 297 2.82 -24.79 -32.71
N ILE A 298 1.89 -24.02 -32.11
CA ILE A 298 0.54 -23.84 -32.66
C ILE A 298 0.61 -23.14 -34.00
N ILE A 299 1.41 -22.08 -34.16
CA ILE A 299 1.60 -21.38 -35.43
C ILE A 299 2.23 -22.31 -36.48
N THR A 300 3.18 -23.19 -36.08
CA THR A 300 3.81 -24.11 -37.03
C THR A 300 2.89 -25.27 -37.43
N VAL A 301 2.01 -25.72 -36.55
CA VAL A 301 1.05 -26.81 -36.86
C VAL A 301 -0.17 -26.35 -37.64
N PHE A 302 -0.59 -25.09 -37.49
CA PHE A 302 -1.74 -24.53 -38.23
C PHE A 302 -1.38 -23.82 -39.54
N ASN A 303 -0.09 -23.60 -39.85
CA ASN A 303 0.38 -23.07 -41.13
C ASN A 303 0.87 -24.15 -42.09
N VAL A 304 0.57 -25.44 -41.86
CA VAL A 304 0.63 -26.54 -42.79
C VAL A 304 -0.80 -26.93 -43.19
#